data_51b370463c99fbdeeb91c3f67fc69c6a
#
_entry.id   51b370463c99fbdeeb91c3f67fc69c6a
#
_cell.length_a   1.000
_cell.length_b   1.000
_cell.length_c   1.000
_cell.angle_alpha   90.00
_cell.angle_beta   90.00
_cell.angle_gamma   90.00
#
_symmetry.space_group_name_H-M   'P 1'
#
loop_
_entity.id
_entity.type
_entity.pdbx_description
1 polymer ?
#
loop_
_entity_poly.entity_id
_entity_poly.type
_entity_poly.pdbx_seq_one_letter_code
_entity_poly.pdbx_strand_id
1 'polypeptide(L)'
;MSGKDYLSQAYRIDQRINSKLEQVQSLRELATKATATLGDAPASGSRNVHSMSDIIDKMIDLENEINDDIDSLVDLKREIVTLIKRVKNPEYQTLLELRYLCFKSWEEIAVKMGYASRNVFNLHDKALKSVGALLVVQ
;
A
#
# COMPACT_ATOMS: atom_id res chain seq x y z
N MET A 1 4.39 9.13 -18.74
CA MET A 1 4.39 8.04 -17.75
C MET A 1 4.14 6.71 -18.44
N SER A 2 4.93 5.70 -18.19
CA SER A 2 4.72 4.37 -18.76
C SER A 2 3.54 3.66 -18.09
N GLY A 3 3.03 2.61 -18.75
CA GLY A 3 1.96 1.81 -18.16
C GLY A 3 2.34 1.22 -16.82
N LYS A 4 3.58 0.72 -16.71
CA LYS A 4 4.08 0.15 -15.46
C LYS A 4 4.16 1.21 -14.35
N ASP A 5 4.66 2.39 -14.67
CA ASP A 5 4.76 3.48 -13.68
C ASP A 5 3.38 3.90 -13.18
N TYR A 6 2.42 4.03 -14.10
CA TYR A 6 1.06 4.38 -13.74
C TYR A 6 0.43 3.36 -12.79
N LEU A 7 0.52 2.08 -13.16
CA LEU A 7 -0.09 1.00 -12.38
C LEU A 7 0.62 0.79 -11.04
N SER A 8 1.93 1.05 -10.98
CA SER A 8 2.72 0.85 -9.75
C SER A 8 2.45 1.89 -8.66
N GLN A 9 1.78 2.98 -8.98
CA GLN A 9 1.47 4.02 -8.01
C GLN A 9 0.65 3.50 -6.84
N ALA A 10 -0.33 2.62 -7.09
CA ALA A 10 -1.17 2.04 -6.06
C ALA A 10 -0.35 1.23 -5.05
N TYR A 11 0.61 0.45 -5.54
CA TYR A 11 1.48 -0.35 -4.68
C TYR A 11 2.34 0.52 -3.77
N ARG A 12 2.87 1.63 -4.30
CA ARG A 12 3.68 2.55 -3.50
C ARG A 12 2.86 3.18 -2.37
N ILE A 13 1.63 3.56 -2.66
CA ILE A 13 0.74 4.12 -1.63
C ILE A 13 0.42 3.06 -0.58
N ASP A 14 0.14 1.83 -1.01
CA ASP A 14 -0.11 0.70 -0.11
C ASP A 14 1.07 0.46 0.83
N GLN A 15 2.29 0.45 0.30
CA GLN A 15 3.50 0.29 1.11
C GLN A 15 3.65 1.43 2.12
N ARG A 16 3.33 2.66 1.72
CA ARG A 16 3.40 3.83 2.59
C ARG A 16 2.41 3.71 3.75
N ILE A 17 1.20 3.24 3.45
CA ILE A 17 0.18 2.98 4.48
C ILE A 17 0.69 1.94 5.46
N ASN A 18 1.23 0.83 4.97
CA ASN A 18 1.74 -0.25 5.81
C ASN A 18 2.89 0.22 6.70
N SER A 19 3.80 1.03 6.16
CA SER A 19 4.90 1.61 6.93
C SER A 19 4.39 2.49 8.07
N LYS A 20 3.39 3.32 7.80
CA LYS A 20 2.80 4.20 8.82
C LYS A 20 2.03 3.40 9.87
N LEU A 21 1.35 2.32 9.46
CA LEU A 21 0.67 1.43 10.40
C LEU A 21 1.68 0.77 11.36
N GLU A 22 2.83 0.36 10.87
CA GLU A 22 3.90 -0.18 11.71
C GLU A 22 4.41 0.88 12.69
N GLN A 23 4.55 2.13 12.24
CA GLN A 23 4.95 3.23 13.11
C GLN A 23 3.93 3.48 14.21
N VAL A 24 2.62 3.43 13.87
CA VAL A 24 1.55 3.56 14.88
C VAL A 24 1.67 2.44 15.92
N GLN A 25 1.91 1.22 15.46
CA GLN A 25 2.05 0.08 16.36
C GLN A 25 3.27 0.25 17.29
N SER A 26 4.39 0.73 16.77
CA SER A 26 5.59 1.00 17.57
C SER A 26 5.31 2.07 18.63
N LEU A 27 4.59 3.13 18.26
CA LEU A 27 4.22 4.19 19.22
C LEU A 27 3.26 3.68 20.28
N ARG A 28 2.34 2.80 19.91
CA ARG A 28 1.40 2.19 20.85
C ARG A 28 2.15 1.34 21.87
N GLU A 29 3.17 0.61 21.45
CA GLU A 29 4.03 -0.16 22.35
C GLU A 29 4.80 0.75 23.30
N LEU A 30 5.33 1.87 22.80
CA LEU A 30 5.99 2.87 23.62
C LEU A 30 5.04 3.48 24.65
N ALA A 31 3.81 3.75 24.25
CA ALA A 31 2.80 4.26 25.18
C ALA A 31 2.53 3.27 26.31
N THR A 32 2.48 1.99 25.99
CA THR A 32 2.29 0.93 26.99
C THR A 32 3.47 0.89 27.97
N LYS A 33 4.70 0.98 27.47
CA LYS A 33 5.90 1.02 28.32
C LYS A 33 5.92 2.25 29.20
N ALA A 34 5.57 3.41 28.65
CA ALA A 34 5.54 4.66 29.42
C ALA A 34 4.52 4.60 30.53
N THR A 35 3.36 4.00 30.32
CA THR A 35 2.33 3.82 31.32
C THR A 35 2.81 2.92 32.45
N ALA A 36 3.48 1.82 32.13
CA ALA A 36 4.04 0.92 33.15
C ALA A 36 5.10 1.61 33.99
N THR A 37 5.96 2.44 33.36
CA THR A 37 7.01 3.19 34.05
C THR A 37 6.41 4.25 34.99
N LEU A 38 5.34 4.91 34.57
CA LEU A 38 4.65 5.92 35.38
C LEU A 38 4.15 5.33 36.69
N GLY A 39 3.71 4.08 36.72
CA GLY A 39 3.23 3.41 37.90
C GLY A 39 4.34 3.18 38.93
N ASP A 40 5.60 3.07 38.50
CA ASP A 40 6.72 2.70 39.32
C ASP A 40 7.63 3.87 39.75
N ALA A 41 7.50 5.06 39.12
CA ALA A 41 8.43 6.16 39.30
C ALA A 41 7.72 7.51 39.49
N PRO A 42 7.11 7.75 40.66
CA PRO A 42 6.35 8.98 40.89
C PRO A 42 7.17 10.27 40.81
N ALA A 43 8.45 10.22 41.07
CA ALA A 43 9.32 11.41 41.00
C ALA A 43 9.55 11.91 39.58
N SER A 44 9.32 11.07 38.57
CA SER A 44 9.52 11.40 37.16
C SER A 44 8.21 11.67 36.44
N GLY A 45 7.10 11.76 37.13
CA GLY A 45 5.75 11.81 36.59
C GLY A 45 5.53 12.91 35.54
N SER A 46 6.06 14.12 35.82
CA SER A 46 5.92 15.24 34.90
C SER A 46 6.58 14.98 33.53
N ARG A 47 7.78 14.45 33.55
CA ARG A 47 8.53 14.13 32.33
C ARG A 47 7.86 13.01 31.54
N ASN A 48 7.38 11.96 32.23
CA ASN A 48 6.72 10.83 31.62
C ASN A 48 5.37 11.22 31.01
N VAL A 49 4.62 12.08 31.67
CA VAL A 49 3.35 12.61 31.17
C VAL A 49 3.57 13.39 29.89
N HIS A 50 4.63 14.20 29.84
CA HIS A 50 4.96 14.97 28.64
C HIS A 50 5.32 14.03 27.46
N SER A 51 6.11 13.00 27.72
CA SER A 51 6.44 11.98 26.71
C SER A 51 5.21 11.25 26.20
N MET A 52 4.27 10.94 27.10
CA MET A 52 3.02 10.27 26.71
C MET A 52 2.19 11.17 25.79
N SER A 53 2.09 12.45 26.10
CA SER A 53 1.39 13.41 25.26
C SER A 53 2.01 13.47 23.85
N ASP A 54 3.34 13.52 23.79
CA ASP A 54 4.06 13.54 22.53
C ASP A 54 3.80 12.28 21.70
N ILE A 55 3.76 11.13 22.34
CA ILE A 55 3.49 9.85 21.68
C ILE A 55 2.07 9.86 21.09
N ILE A 56 1.10 10.28 21.89
CA ILE A 56 -0.30 10.34 21.45
C ILE A 56 -0.47 11.30 20.28
N ASP A 57 0.14 12.49 20.36
CA ASP A 57 0.08 13.48 19.29
C ASP A 57 0.66 12.92 18.00
N LYS A 58 1.77 12.22 18.08
CA LYS A 58 2.40 11.60 16.90
C LYS A 58 1.53 10.50 16.30
N MET A 59 0.85 9.71 17.17
CA MET A 59 -0.07 8.68 16.69
C MET A 59 -1.25 9.30 15.93
N ILE A 60 -1.80 10.38 16.43
CA ILE A 60 -2.91 11.09 15.80
C ILE A 60 -2.48 11.62 14.44
N ASP A 61 -1.30 12.23 14.36
CA ASP A 61 -0.75 12.74 13.11
C ASP A 61 -0.62 11.63 12.07
N LEU A 62 -0.07 10.48 12.47
CA LEU A 62 0.11 9.34 11.57
C LEU A 62 -1.24 8.77 11.11
N GLU A 63 -2.22 8.67 12.02
CA GLU A 63 -3.55 8.18 11.66
C GLU A 63 -4.22 9.09 10.64
N ASN A 64 -4.06 10.40 10.77
CA ASN A 64 -4.58 11.35 9.79
C ASN A 64 -3.90 11.20 8.44
N GLU A 65 -2.57 11.01 8.42
CA GLU A 65 -1.83 10.77 7.19
C GLU A 65 -2.26 9.46 6.52
N ILE A 66 -2.49 8.41 7.33
CA ILE A 66 -2.95 7.12 6.82
C ILE A 66 -4.32 7.27 6.17
N ASN A 67 -5.23 7.99 6.79
CA ASN A 67 -6.57 8.20 6.23
C ASN A 67 -6.50 8.93 4.89
N ASP A 68 -5.64 9.94 4.77
CA ASP A 68 -5.43 10.65 3.50
C ASP A 68 -4.85 9.71 2.44
N ASP A 69 -3.89 8.87 2.81
CA ASP A 69 -3.29 7.91 1.89
C ASP A 69 -4.30 6.86 1.44
N ILE A 70 -5.17 6.41 2.35
CA ILE A 70 -6.24 5.45 2.02
C ILE A 70 -7.19 6.06 0.99
N ASP A 71 -7.61 7.30 1.19
CA ASP A 71 -8.48 8.00 0.24
C ASP A 71 -7.83 8.07 -1.14
N SER A 72 -6.55 8.44 -1.19
CA SER A 72 -5.79 8.49 -2.44
C SER A 72 -5.70 7.12 -3.09
N LEU A 73 -5.48 6.07 -2.30
CA LEU A 73 -5.38 4.70 -2.81
C LEU A 73 -6.71 4.22 -3.39
N VAL A 74 -7.81 4.50 -2.71
CA VAL A 74 -9.15 4.12 -3.20
C VAL A 74 -9.44 4.78 -4.54
N ASP A 75 -9.15 6.08 -4.65
CA ASP A 75 -9.38 6.82 -5.90
C ASP A 75 -8.51 6.27 -7.02
N LEU A 76 -7.25 6.01 -6.75
CA LEU A 76 -6.32 5.47 -7.74
C LEU A 76 -6.72 4.06 -8.17
N LYS A 77 -7.15 3.22 -7.25
CA LYS A 77 -7.62 1.87 -7.59
C LYS A 77 -8.85 1.92 -8.50
N ARG A 78 -9.75 2.87 -8.29
CA ARG A 78 -10.91 3.06 -9.18
C ARG A 78 -10.46 3.39 -10.60
N GLU A 79 -9.50 4.28 -10.73
CA GLU A 79 -8.93 4.65 -12.04
C GLU A 79 -8.29 3.45 -12.72
N ILE A 80 -7.51 2.66 -11.94
CA ILE A 80 -6.83 1.47 -12.46
C ILE A 80 -7.85 0.42 -12.91
N VAL A 81 -8.89 0.19 -12.13
CA VAL A 81 -9.97 -0.74 -12.51
C VAL A 81 -10.59 -0.33 -13.84
N THR A 82 -10.90 0.95 -13.98
CA THR A 82 -11.49 1.48 -15.22
C THR A 82 -10.57 1.26 -16.42
N LEU A 83 -9.28 1.52 -16.23
CA LEU A 83 -8.28 1.34 -17.28
C LEU A 83 -8.14 -0.14 -17.67
N ILE A 84 -8.04 -1.03 -16.69
CA ILE A 84 -7.89 -2.47 -16.94
C ILE A 84 -9.10 -3.02 -17.70
N LYS A 85 -10.30 -2.56 -17.38
CA LYS A 85 -11.51 -3.00 -18.07
C LYS A 85 -11.49 -2.67 -19.57
N ARG A 86 -10.71 -1.68 -19.96
CA ARG A 86 -10.56 -1.31 -21.37
C ARG A 86 -9.56 -2.20 -22.11
N VAL A 87 -8.78 -2.98 -21.40
CA VAL A 87 -7.88 -3.97 -22.01
C VAL A 87 -8.74 -5.14 -22.47
N LYS A 88 -8.66 -5.46 -23.74
CA LYS A 88 -9.59 -6.44 -24.36
C LYS A 88 -9.30 -7.89 -24.00
N ASN A 89 -8.04 -8.25 -23.76
CA ASN A 89 -7.64 -9.63 -23.51
C ASN A 89 -7.93 -10.00 -22.05
N PRO A 90 -8.77 -11.02 -21.79
CA PRO A 90 -9.12 -11.41 -20.41
C PRO A 90 -7.92 -11.87 -19.58
N GLU A 91 -6.94 -12.53 -20.19
CA GLU A 91 -5.75 -12.97 -19.47
C GLU A 91 -4.91 -11.79 -19.00
N TYR A 92 -4.81 -10.75 -19.85
CA TYR A 92 -4.10 -9.53 -19.48
C TYR A 92 -4.83 -8.83 -18.32
N GLN A 93 -6.15 -8.77 -18.38
CA GLN A 93 -6.96 -8.19 -17.30
C GLN A 93 -6.69 -8.89 -15.98
N THR A 94 -6.76 -10.22 -15.97
CA THR A 94 -6.55 -11.01 -14.77
C THR A 94 -5.17 -10.79 -14.17
N LEU A 95 -4.15 -10.83 -15.01
CA LEU A 95 -2.78 -10.63 -14.56
C LEU A 95 -2.58 -9.24 -13.95
N LEU A 96 -3.10 -8.21 -14.63
CA LEU A 96 -2.98 -6.83 -14.16
C LEU A 96 -3.74 -6.63 -12.85
N GLU A 97 -4.92 -7.22 -12.71
CA GLU A 97 -5.70 -7.16 -11.48
C GLU A 97 -4.95 -7.81 -10.32
N LEU A 98 -4.41 -9.00 -10.53
CA LEU A 98 -3.69 -9.72 -9.48
C LEU A 98 -2.43 -8.97 -9.04
N ARG A 99 -1.70 -8.40 -9.99
CA ARG A 99 -0.44 -7.72 -9.68
C ARG A 99 -0.65 -6.32 -9.11
N TYR A 100 -1.53 -5.53 -9.72
CA TYR A 100 -1.61 -4.09 -9.43
C TYR A 100 -2.77 -3.66 -8.55
N LEU A 101 -3.77 -4.52 -8.38
CA LEU A 101 -4.88 -4.25 -7.47
C LEU A 101 -4.82 -5.13 -6.22
N CYS A 102 -4.40 -6.38 -6.37
CA CYS A 102 -4.30 -7.33 -5.26
C CYS A 102 -2.89 -7.44 -4.70
N PHE A 103 -1.90 -6.85 -5.38
CA PHE A 103 -0.49 -6.81 -4.96
C PHE A 103 0.13 -8.19 -4.76
N LYS A 104 -0.25 -9.14 -5.61
CA LYS A 104 0.28 -10.50 -5.54
C LYS A 104 1.71 -10.56 -6.07
N SER A 105 2.51 -11.47 -5.51
CA SER A 105 3.85 -11.75 -6.02
C SER A 105 3.77 -12.47 -7.36
N TRP A 106 4.84 -12.41 -8.13
CA TRP A 106 4.91 -13.11 -9.41
C TRP A 106 4.70 -14.62 -9.25
N GLU A 107 5.23 -15.19 -8.17
CA GLU A 107 5.07 -16.62 -7.86
C GLU A 107 3.61 -16.97 -7.60
N GLU A 108 2.92 -16.16 -6.81
CA GLU A 108 1.49 -16.35 -6.53
C GLU A 108 0.65 -16.25 -7.80
N ILE A 109 0.98 -15.29 -8.67
CA ILE A 109 0.29 -15.10 -9.94
C ILE A 109 0.48 -16.31 -10.84
N ALA A 110 1.71 -16.81 -10.95
CA ALA A 110 2.02 -17.99 -11.75
C ALA A 110 1.18 -19.19 -11.30
N VAL A 111 1.10 -19.41 -10.00
CA VAL A 111 0.29 -20.50 -9.43
C VAL A 111 -1.20 -20.32 -9.74
N LYS A 112 -1.71 -19.11 -9.51
CA LYS A 112 -3.14 -18.83 -9.72
C LYS A 112 -3.57 -18.96 -11.17
N MET A 113 -2.71 -18.52 -12.08
CA MET A 113 -3.03 -18.56 -13.51
C MET A 113 -2.63 -19.88 -14.18
N GLY A 114 -1.88 -20.74 -13.48
CA GLY A 114 -1.46 -22.01 -14.01
C GLY A 114 -0.36 -21.91 -15.06
N TYR A 115 0.50 -20.90 -14.96
CA TYR A 115 1.59 -20.66 -15.89
C TYR A 115 2.95 -20.79 -15.22
N ALA A 116 3.97 -21.13 -16.03
CA ALA A 116 5.37 -21.03 -15.58
C ALA A 116 5.74 -19.56 -15.44
N SER A 117 6.70 -19.25 -14.57
CA SER A 117 7.13 -17.88 -14.30
C SER A 117 7.51 -17.11 -15.56
N ARG A 118 8.23 -17.76 -16.46
CA ARG A 118 8.64 -17.14 -17.74
C ARG A 118 7.43 -16.67 -18.55
N ASN A 119 6.37 -17.50 -18.61
CA ASN A 119 5.16 -17.17 -19.33
C ASN A 119 4.43 -16.00 -18.70
N VAL A 120 4.45 -15.90 -17.36
CA VAL A 120 3.85 -14.78 -16.64
C VAL A 120 4.55 -13.47 -17.02
N PHE A 121 5.89 -13.45 -17.05
CA PHE A 121 6.64 -12.26 -17.43
C PHE A 121 6.38 -11.84 -18.87
N ASN A 122 6.31 -12.81 -19.79
CA ASN A 122 5.98 -12.54 -21.18
C ASN A 122 4.58 -11.95 -21.32
N LEU A 123 3.63 -12.53 -20.61
CA LEU A 123 2.25 -12.06 -20.59
C LEU A 123 2.16 -10.64 -20.01
N HIS A 124 2.91 -10.38 -18.96
CA HIS A 124 2.99 -9.07 -18.33
C HIS A 124 3.50 -8.00 -19.29
N ASP A 125 4.56 -8.31 -20.03
CA ASP A 125 5.09 -7.36 -21.02
C ASP A 125 4.04 -7.00 -22.07
N LYS A 126 3.30 -7.97 -22.56
CA LYS A 126 2.23 -7.75 -23.54
C LYS A 126 1.08 -6.96 -22.94
N ALA A 127 0.71 -7.28 -21.68
CA ALA A 127 -0.34 -6.56 -20.97
C ALA A 127 0.02 -5.09 -20.78
N LEU A 128 1.29 -4.81 -20.41
CA LEU A 128 1.77 -3.44 -20.23
C LEU A 128 1.75 -2.65 -21.54
N LYS A 129 2.05 -3.30 -22.66
CA LYS A 129 1.96 -2.64 -23.97
C LYS A 129 0.52 -2.23 -24.28
N SER A 130 -0.44 -3.09 -23.95
CA SER A 130 -1.86 -2.76 -24.12
C SER A 130 -2.26 -1.57 -23.27
N VAL A 131 -1.80 -1.51 -22.01
CA VAL A 131 -2.07 -0.39 -21.11
C VAL A 131 -1.41 0.88 -21.64
N GLY A 132 -0.17 0.78 -22.09
CA GLY A 132 0.56 1.93 -22.65
C GLY A 132 -0.15 2.56 -23.82
N ALA A 133 -0.70 1.73 -24.71
CA ALA A 133 -1.47 2.21 -25.87
C ALA A 133 -2.72 2.97 -25.44
N LEU A 134 -3.41 2.51 -24.38
CA LEU A 134 -4.60 3.18 -23.87
C LEU A 134 -4.26 4.53 -23.23
N LEU A 135 -3.12 4.63 -22.55
CA LEU A 135 -2.67 5.86 -21.91
C LEU A 135 -2.31 6.93 -22.95
N VAL A 136 -1.73 6.53 -24.07
CA VAL A 136 -1.35 7.46 -25.13
C VAL A 136 -2.57 8.08 -25.80
N VAL A 137 -3.66 7.31 -25.94
CA VAL A 137 -4.90 7.76 -26.58
C VAL A 137 -5.66 8.79 -25.74
N GLN A 138 -5.43 8.81 -24.45
CA GLN A 138 -6.02 9.81 -23.57
C GLN A 138 -5.37 11.18 -23.74
#